data_049640452855180b60ca7514369091ca
#
_entry.id   049640452855180b60ca7514369091ca
#
_cell.length_a   1.000
_cell.length_b   1.000
_cell.length_c   1.000
_cell.angle_alpha   90.00
_cell.angle_beta   90.00
_cell.angle_gamma   90.00
#
_symmetry.space_group_name_H-M   'P 1'
#
loop_
_entity.id
_entity.type
_entity.pdbx_description
1 polymer ?
#
loop_
_entity_poly.entity_id
_entity_poly.type
_entity_poly.pdbx_seq_one_letter_code
_entity_poly.pdbx_strand_id
1 'polypeptide(L)'
;KVPIVATVIGEGGSGGALGIGVADRLLMFEHSVYTVASPEACASILWRDAAKAPEAASALKITGKDLLTLGIIDEVLPEPSGGNNWAPLDAGNTLKEAIEKHLNALLQMPEEELIEERYKKFRVLGKFIEANNIEEIYSEIPQKTE
;
A
#
# COMPACT_ATOMS: atom_id res chain seq x y z
N LYS A 1 -13.54 -17.62 -1.32
CA LYS A 1 -13.63 -17.32 -2.76
C LYS A 1 -14.70 -16.25 -3.00
N VAL A 2 -14.47 -15.05 -2.49
CA VAL A 2 -15.37 -13.89 -2.66
C VAL A 2 -14.53 -12.66 -2.99
N PRO A 3 -15.10 -11.66 -3.69
CA PRO A 3 -14.48 -10.36 -3.88
C PRO A 3 -14.20 -9.68 -2.54
N ILE A 4 -13.02 -9.07 -2.43
CA ILE A 4 -12.60 -8.32 -1.25
C ILE A 4 -12.11 -6.94 -1.71
N VAL A 5 -12.75 -5.89 -1.21
CA VAL A 5 -12.30 -4.51 -1.35
C VAL A 5 -11.96 -3.98 0.03
N ALA A 6 -10.74 -3.54 0.22
CA ALA A 6 -10.29 -2.91 1.46
C ALA A 6 -9.98 -1.43 1.21
N THR A 7 -10.20 -0.59 2.22
CA THR A 7 -9.92 0.84 2.10
C THR A 7 -9.22 1.37 3.35
N VAL A 8 -8.12 2.09 3.15
CA VAL A 8 -7.44 2.84 4.21
C VAL A 8 -8.09 4.22 4.28
N ILE A 9 -8.80 4.48 5.39
CA ILE A 9 -9.56 5.73 5.60
C ILE A 9 -8.85 6.73 6.53
N GLY A 10 -7.66 6.38 7.00
CA GLY A 10 -6.85 7.17 7.93
C GLY A 10 -5.49 6.52 8.06
N GLU A 11 -5.22 5.85 9.18
CA GLU A 11 -3.94 5.21 9.44
C GLU A 11 -4.08 3.68 9.36
N GLY A 12 -3.44 3.07 8.38
CA GLY A 12 -3.27 1.63 8.27
C GLY A 12 -1.84 1.24 8.63
N GLY A 13 -1.65 0.50 9.71
CA GLY A 13 -0.30 0.17 10.16
C GLY A 13 -0.11 -1.26 10.65
N SER A 14 1.17 -1.71 10.60
CA SER A 14 1.62 -2.98 11.14
C SER A 14 0.99 -4.21 10.50
N GLY A 15 1.14 -5.38 11.13
CA GLY A 15 0.64 -6.66 10.65
C GLY A 15 -0.88 -6.75 10.52
N GLY A 16 -1.63 -5.98 11.33
CA GLY A 16 -3.08 -5.91 11.23
C GLY A 16 -3.53 -5.28 9.90
N ALA A 17 -2.92 -4.16 9.52
CA ALA A 17 -3.19 -3.50 8.25
C ALA A 17 -2.73 -4.36 7.06
N LEU A 18 -1.61 -5.06 7.19
CA LEU A 18 -1.13 -6.00 6.17
C LEU A 18 -2.14 -7.14 5.97
N GLY A 19 -2.66 -7.74 7.05
CA GLY A 19 -3.65 -8.81 6.98
C GLY A 19 -4.97 -8.39 6.32
N ILE A 20 -5.46 -7.17 6.64
CA ILE A 20 -6.66 -6.59 6.00
C ILE A 20 -6.36 -6.22 4.55
N GLY A 21 -5.16 -5.78 4.24
CA GLY A 21 -4.72 -5.39 2.89
C GLY A 21 -4.62 -6.54 1.90
N VAL A 22 -4.76 -7.80 2.34
CA VAL A 22 -4.85 -8.96 1.43
C VAL A 22 -6.23 -8.97 0.78
N ALA A 23 -6.40 -8.09 -0.20
CA ALA A 23 -7.65 -7.85 -0.90
C ALA A 23 -7.44 -7.82 -2.43
N ASP A 24 -8.52 -8.00 -3.20
CA ASP A 24 -8.47 -7.85 -4.66
C ASP A 24 -8.24 -6.41 -5.06
N ARG A 25 -8.83 -5.48 -4.28
CA ARG A 25 -8.62 -4.04 -4.44
C ARG A 25 -8.34 -3.42 -3.08
N LEU A 26 -7.28 -2.62 -3.04
CA LEU A 26 -6.89 -1.82 -1.88
C LEU A 26 -6.97 -0.35 -2.27
N LEU A 27 -7.92 0.36 -1.68
CA LEU A 27 -8.17 1.78 -1.90
C LEU A 27 -7.61 2.58 -0.73
N MET A 28 -7.37 3.87 -0.94
CA MET A 28 -6.82 4.72 0.11
C MET A 28 -7.24 6.17 -0.10
N PHE A 29 -7.67 6.87 0.94
CA PHE A 29 -7.85 8.32 0.86
C PHE A 29 -6.51 9.04 0.74
N GLU A 30 -6.51 10.19 0.06
CA GLU A 30 -5.27 10.89 -0.35
C GLU A 30 -4.38 11.35 0.81
N HIS A 31 -4.98 11.66 1.98
CA HIS A 31 -4.25 12.06 3.19
C HIS A 31 -4.09 10.93 4.22
N SER A 32 -4.51 9.73 3.87
CA SER A 32 -4.27 8.54 4.69
C SER A 32 -2.81 8.07 4.59
N VAL A 33 -2.39 7.25 5.54
CA VAL A 33 -1.08 6.59 5.52
C VAL A 33 -1.23 5.08 5.66
N TYR A 34 -0.39 4.32 4.95
CA TYR A 34 -0.34 2.87 5.05
C TYR A 34 1.11 2.41 5.11
N THR A 35 1.47 1.71 6.20
CA THR A 35 2.85 1.36 6.49
C THR A 35 2.98 0.11 7.35
N VAL A 36 4.11 -0.59 7.22
CA VAL A 36 4.43 -1.77 8.03
C VAL A 36 4.79 -1.43 9.48
N ALA A 37 5.34 -0.24 9.73
CA ALA A 37 5.76 0.23 11.05
C ALA A 37 5.71 1.76 11.10
N SER A 38 5.61 2.33 12.30
CA SER A 38 5.75 3.78 12.44
C SER A 38 7.15 4.25 12.01
N PRO A 39 7.32 5.50 11.57
CA PRO A 39 8.64 6.04 11.25
C PRO A 39 9.65 5.90 12.40
N GLU A 40 9.21 6.11 13.64
CA GLU A 40 10.04 5.96 14.85
C GLU A 40 10.47 4.51 15.06
N ALA A 41 9.56 3.57 14.90
CA ALA A 41 9.86 2.14 15.01
C ALA A 41 10.83 1.70 13.90
N CYS A 42 10.58 2.15 12.67
CA CYS A 42 11.45 1.87 11.53
C CYS A 42 12.87 2.45 11.75
N ALA A 43 12.97 3.70 12.20
CA ALA A 43 14.24 4.34 12.52
C ALA A 43 15.00 3.59 13.62
N SER A 44 14.30 3.16 14.66
CA SER A 44 14.88 2.37 15.75
C SER A 44 15.42 1.02 15.26
N ILE A 45 14.69 0.35 14.37
CA ILE A 45 15.11 -0.94 13.80
C ILE A 45 16.31 -0.78 12.86
N LEU A 46 16.28 0.19 11.95
CA LEU A 46 17.30 0.35 10.91
C LEU A 46 18.56 1.04 11.42
N TRP A 47 18.43 2.07 12.24
CA TRP A 47 19.53 2.92 12.66
C TRP A 47 19.79 2.91 14.16
N ARG A 48 18.97 2.21 14.95
CA ARG A 48 19.00 2.19 16.42
C ARG A 48 18.86 3.59 17.04
N ASP A 49 18.14 4.48 16.33
CA ASP A 49 17.96 5.87 16.71
C ASP A 49 16.58 6.37 16.26
N ALA A 50 15.67 6.51 17.21
CA ALA A 50 14.30 6.99 16.95
C ALA A 50 14.27 8.46 16.48
N ALA A 51 15.31 9.26 16.75
CA ALA A 51 15.37 10.66 16.29
C ALA A 51 15.45 10.77 14.75
N LYS A 52 15.80 9.67 14.07
CA LYS A 52 15.79 9.58 12.59
C LYS A 52 14.43 9.24 11.99
N ALA A 53 13.34 9.42 12.75
CA ALA A 53 11.98 9.22 12.24
C ALA A 53 11.64 10.04 10.98
N PRO A 54 12.09 11.31 10.81
CA PRO A 54 11.86 12.05 9.58
C PRO A 54 12.48 11.41 8.33
N GLU A 55 13.70 10.90 8.44
CA GLU A 55 14.37 10.17 7.37
C GLU A 55 13.65 8.85 7.05
N ALA A 56 13.22 8.13 8.10
CA ALA A 56 12.46 6.91 7.95
C ALA A 56 11.11 7.18 7.24
N ALA A 57 10.37 8.20 7.63
CA ALA A 57 9.10 8.59 7.01
C ALA A 57 9.26 8.87 5.51
N SER A 58 10.32 9.60 5.15
CA SER A 58 10.64 9.90 3.75
C SER A 58 10.99 8.64 2.94
N ALA A 59 11.72 7.70 3.54
CA ALA A 59 12.16 6.47 2.89
C ALA A 59 11.04 5.43 2.75
N LEU A 60 10.10 5.36 3.69
CA LEU A 60 9.02 4.36 3.74
C LEU A 60 7.97 4.52 2.64
N LYS A 61 7.85 5.73 2.05
CA LYS A 61 6.88 5.98 0.97
C LYS A 61 5.44 5.58 1.36
N ILE A 62 4.95 6.16 2.46
CA ILE A 62 3.69 5.76 3.12
C ILE A 62 2.44 6.46 2.60
N THR A 63 2.58 7.41 1.66
CA THR A 63 1.46 8.20 1.14
C THR A 63 0.71 7.47 0.03
N GLY A 64 -0.56 7.82 -0.16
CA GLY A 64 -1.38 7.22 -1.24
C GLY A 64 -0.74 7.36 -2.62
N LYS A 65 -0.15 8.51 -2.92
CA LYS A 65 0.55 8.76 -4.20
C LYS A 65 1.77 7.83 -4.38
N ASP A 66 2.57 7.68 -3.35
CA ASP A 66 3.75 6.81 -3.39
C ASP A 66 3.33 5.35 -3.57
N LEU A 67 2.33 4.90 -2.79
CA LEU A 67 1.86 3.52 -2.79
C LEU A 67 1.15 3.15 -4.10
N LEU A 68 0.44 4.10 -4.72
CA LEU A 68 -0.12 3.91 -6.06
C LEU A 68 1.00 3.75 -7.11
N THR A 69 2.04 4.57 -7.03
CA THR A 69 3.21 4.48 -7.93
C THR A 69 3.95 3.15 -7.78
N LEU A 70 4.00 2.61 -6.56
CA LEU A 70 4.59 1.31 -6.26
C LEU A 70 3.69 0.12 -6.60
N GLY A 71 2.43 0.36 -7.01
CA GLY A 71 1.46 -0.69 -7.32
C GLY A 71 0.94 -1.44 -6.08
N ILE A 72 1.11 -0.87 -4.88
CA ILE A 72 0.64 -1.48 -3.62
C ILE A 72 -0.86 -1.26 -3.45
N ILE A 73 -1.36 -0.07 -3.81
CA ILE A 73 -2.78 0.25 -3.82
C ILE A 73 -3.30 0.43 -5.24
N ASP A 74 -4.61 0.28 -5.41
CA ASP A 74 -5.27 0.31 -6.73
C ASP A 74 -5.85 1.69 -7.07
N GLU A 75 -6.27 2.48 -6.07
CA GLU A 75 -6.84 3.81 -6.29
C GLU A 75 -6.62 4.71 -5.07
N VAL A 76 -6.34 6.00 -5.34
CA VAL A 76 -6.35 7.06 -4.34
C VAL A 76 -7.68 7.80 -4.45
N LEU A 77 -8.41 7.88 -3.34
CA LEU A 77 -9.70 8.56 -3.25
C LEU A 77 -9.49 10.02 -2.82
N PRO A 78 -10.09 11.00 -3.52
CA PRO A 78 -9.99 12.38 -3.13
C PRO A 78 -10.74 12.64 -1.81
N GLU A 79 -10.24 13.57 -1.04
CA GLU A 79 -10.90 14.06 0.16
C GLU A 79 -11.61 15.39 -0.08
N PRO A 80 -12.76 15.64 0.57
CA PRO A 80 -13.40 16.93 0.51
C PRO A 80 -12.52 18.02 1.16
N SER A 81 -12.72 19.26 0.75
CA SER A 81 -12.01 20.41 1.32
C SER A 81 -12.15 20.44 2.85
N GLY A 82 -11.03 20.50 3.56
CA GLY A 82 -10.98 20.44 5.03
C GLY A 82 -10.84 19.02 5.59
N GLY A 83 -10.87 18.00 4.72
CA GLY A 83 -10.71 16.58 5.10
C GLY A 83 -12.00 15.86 5.46
N ASN A 84 -11.91 14.55 5.54
CA ASN A 84 -13.05 13.64 5.74
C ASN A 84 -13.85 13.93 7.03
N ASN A 85 -13.20 14.41 8.08
CA ASN A 85 -13.85 14.70 9.37
C ASN A 85 -14.80 15.91 9.32
N TRP A 86 -14.54 16.85 8.40
CA TRP A 86 -15.37 18.06 8.24
C TRP A 86 -16.54 17.84 7.31
N ALA A 87 -16.43 16.93 6.36
CA ALA A 87 -17.47 16.58 5.40
C ALA A 87 -17.68 15.06 5.29
N PRO A 88 -18.12 14.41 6.38
CA PRO A 88 -18.19 12.94 6.42
C PRO A 88 -19.19 12.32 5.45
N LEU A 89 -20.24 13.07 5.06
CA LEU A 89 -21.20 12.59 4.06
C LEU A 89 -20.59 12.60 2.65
N ASP A 90 -19.81 13.60 2.31
CA ASP A 90 -19.13 13.67 1.00
C ASP A 90 -18.05 12.60 0.91
N ALA A 91 -17.24 12.44 1.96
CA ALA A 91 -16.28 11.37 2.07
C ALA A 91 -16.94 9.98 1.96
N GLY A 92 -18.10 9.81 2.63
CA GLY A 92 -18.89 8.58 2.54
C GLY A 92 -19.42 8.30 1.15
N ASN A 93 -19.85 9.32 0.41
CA ASN A 93 -20.29 9.19 -0.97
C ASN A 93 -19.13 8.80 -1.90
N THR A 94 -17.98 9.47 -1.79
CA THR A 94 -16.76 9.12 -2.52
C THR A 94 -16.36 7.66 -2.28
N LEU A 95 -16.36 7.25 -1.02
CA LEU A 95 -16.03 5.87 -0.65
C LEU A 95 -17.03 4.87 -1.22
N LYS A 96 -18.33 5.16 -1.12
CA LYS A 96 -19.39 4.31 -1.65
C LYS A 96 -19.23 4.09 -3.15
N GLU A 97 -19.09 5.17 -3.92
CA GLU A 97 -18.93 5.11 -5.38
C GLU A 97 -17.71 4.27 -5.78
N ALA A 98 -16.58 4.47 -5.09
CA ALA A 98 -15.37 3.70 -5.34
C ALA A 98 -15.54 2.21 -5.01
N ILE A 99 -16.14 1.87 -3.86
CA ILE A 99 -16.42 0.48 -3.49
C ILE A 99 -17.35 -0.17 -4.51
N GLU A 100 -18.46 0.49 -4.88
CA GLU A 100 -19.41 -0.03 -5.86
C GLU A 100 -18.76 -0.27 -7.23
N LYS A 101 -17.93 0.66 -7.70
CA LYS A 101 -17.15 0.54 -8.94
C LYS A 101 -16.28 -0.72 -8.93
N HIS A 102 -15.46 -0.87 -7.91
CA HIS A 102 -14.52 -1.98 -7.83
C HIS A 102 -15.21 -3.32 -7.56
N LEU A 103 -16.19 -3.33 -6.66
CA LEU A 103 -16.92 -4.54 -6.33
C LEU A 103 -17.70 -5.07 -7.54
N ASN A 104 -18.38 -4.20 -8.29
CA ASN A 104 -19.09 -4.58 -9.49
C ASN A 104 -18.18 -5.16 -10.56
N ALA A 105 -16.97 -4.62 -10.72
CA ALA A 105 -15.98 -5.18 -11.63
C ALA A 105 -15.50 -6.57 -11.20
N LEU A 106 -15.24 -6.76 -9.91
CA LEU A 106 -14.81 -8.06 -9.37
C LEU A 106 -15.90 -9.12 -9.43
N LEU A 107 -17.17 -8.74 -9.27
CA LEU A 107 -18.32 -9.67 -9.35
C LEU A 107 -18.54 -10.24 -10.75
N GLN A 108 -17.96 -9.65 -11.80
CA GLN A 108 -18.03 -10.19 -13.16
C GLN A 108 -16.97 -11.27 -13.41
N MET A 109 -16.01 -11.42 -12.51
CA MET A 109 -14.91 -12.39 -12.68
C MET A 109 -15.32 -13.76 -12.16
N PRO A 110 -14.97 -14.85 -12.85
CA PRO A 110 -15.09 -16.22 -12.32
C PRO A 110 -14.27 -16.37 -11.02
N GLU A 111 -14.74 -17.21 -10.10
CA GLU A 111 -14.06 -17.41 -8.80
C GLU A 111 -12.59 -17.80 -8.92
N GLU A 112 -12.25 -18.67 -9.86
CA GLU A 112 -10.88 -19.14 -10.06
C GLU A 112 -9.97 -18.01 -10.57
N GLU A 113 -10.49 -17.20 -11.49
CA GLU A 113 -9.78 -16.04 -12.01
C GLU A 113 -9.56 -14.98 -10.92
N LEU A 114 -10.58 -14.72 -10.08
CA LEU A 114 -10.48 -13.80 -8.95
C LEU A 114 -9.33 -14.17 -8.00
N ILE A 115 -9.21 -15.45 -7.66
CA ILE A 115 -8.16 -15.93 -6.76
C ILE A 115 -6.79 -15.86 -7.42
N GLU A 116 -6.70 -16.24 -8.68
CA GLU A 116 -5.45 -16.20 -9.44
C GLU A 116 -4.95 -14.76 -9.61
N GLU A 117 -5.83 -13.81 -9.95
CA GLU A 117 -5.47 -12.40 -10.06
C GLU A 117 -5.05 -11.81 -8.70
N ARG A 118 -5.73 -12.16 -7.61
CA ARG A 118 -5.30 -11.80 -6.25
C ARG A 118 -3.91 -12.34 -5.96
N TYR A 119 -3.64 -13.60 -6.24
CA TYR A 119 -2.33 -14.21 -6.05
C TYR A 119 -1.24 -13.50 -6.87
N LYS A 120 -1.48 -13.27 -8.15
CA LYS A 120 -0.55 -12.57 -9.05
C LYS A 120 -0.25 -11.17 -8.56
N LYS A 121 -1.28 -10.41 -8.11
CA LYS A 121 -1.12 -9.08 -7.56
C LYS A 121 -0.04 -9.03 -6.48
N PHE A 122 -0.07 -9.96 -5.52
CA PHE A 122 0.91 -9.99 -4.44
C PHE A 122 2.27 -10.54 -4.88
N ARG A 123 2.30 -11.43 -5.86
CA ARG A 123 3.56 -12.01 -6.35
C ARG A 123 4.44 -11.04 -7.12
N VAL A 124 3.87 -10.00 -7.70
CA VAL A 124 4.63 -8.98 -8.44
C VAL A 124 5.11 -7.81 -7.57
N LEU A 125 4.68 -7.75 -6.31
CA LEU A 125 5.12 -6.70 -5.39
C LEU A 125 6.59 -6.87 -5.01
N GLY A 126 7.32 -5.76 -5.11
CA GLY A 126 8.75 -5.74 -4.83
C GLY A 126 9.61 -6.16 -6.04
N LYS A 127 10.84 -5.69 -6.02
CA LYS A 127 11.86 -6.08 -6.99
C LYS A 127 12.78 -7.10 -6.34
N PHE A 128 13.04 -8.19 -7.03
CA PHE A 128 14.03 -9.17 -6.60
C PHE A 128 14.91 -9.55 -7.80
N ILE A 129 16.10 -9.98 -7.49
CA ILE A 129 17.08 -10.45 -8.47
C ILE A 129 17.24 -11.95 -8.22
N GLU A 130 16.99 -12.75 -9.24
CA GLU A 130 17.36 -14.15 -9.26
C GLU A 130 18.77 -14.24 -9.86
N ALA A 131 19.78 -14.44 -9.02
CA ALA A 131 21.14 -14.65 -9.47
C ALA A 131 21.56 -16.09 -9.18
N ASN A 132 22.13 -16.74 -10.18
CA ASN A 132 22.73 -18.07 -10.04
C ASN A 132 24.07 -18.04 -9.30
N ASN A 133 24.62 -16.84 -9.07
CA ASN A 133 25.88 -16.62 -8.40
C ASN A 133 25.83 -15.36 -7.53
N ILE A 134 26.38 -15.45 -6.32
CA ILE A 134 26.46 -14.31 -5.38
C ILE A 134 27.26 -13.12 -5.97
N GLU A 135 28.24 -13.37 -6.81
CA GLU A 135 29.05 -12.33 -7.47
C GLU A 135 28.22 -11.45 -8.42
N GLU A 136 27.21 -11.99 -9.08
CA GLU A 136 26.26 -11.22 -9.91
C GLU A 136 25.46 -10.22 -9.07
N ILE A 137 25.01 -10.64 -7.87
CA ILE A 137 24.24 -9.79 -6.97
C ILE A 137 25.08 -8.56 -6.55
N TYR A 138 26.34 -8.77 -6.21
CA TYR A 138 27.22 -7.67 -5.77
C TYR A 138 27.59 -6.70 -6.89
N SER A 139 27.60 -7.14 -8.14
CA SER A 139 27.90 -6.26 -9.29
C SER A 139 26.77 -5.27 -9.61
N GLU A 140 25.53 -5.59 -9.24
CA GLU A 140 24.34 -4.77 -9.49
C GLU A 140 23.99 -3.82 -8.32
N ILE A 141 24.65 -3.97 -7.17
CA ILE A 141 24.46 -3.07 -6.03
C ILE A 141 25.23 -1.77 -6.32
N PRO A 142 24.54 -0.60 -6.36
CA PRO A 142 25.24 0.67 -6.52
C PRO A 142 26.30 0.85 -5.43
N GLN A 143 27.56 0.92 -5.81
CA GLN A 143 28.65 1.23 -4.89
C GLN A 143 28.38 2.63 -4.34
N LYS A 144 28.28 2.76 -3.01
CA LYS A 144 28.26 4.08 -2.38
C LYS A 144 29.54 4.81 -2.77
N THR A 145 29.42 5.83 -3.61
CA THR A 145 30.47 6.85 -3.72
C THR A 145 30.49 7.59 -2.40
N GLU A 146 31.64 7.53 -1.69
CA GLU A 146 31.96 8.30 -0.49
C GLU A 146 31.85 9.81 -0.74
#